data_1d2c2076d4beebf8a190344217a1a2be
#
_entry.id   1d2c2076d4beebf8a190344217a1a2be
#
_cell.length_a   1.000
_cell.length_b   1.000
_cell.length_c   1.000
_cell.angle_alpha   90.00
_cell.angle_beta   90.00
_cell.angle_gamma   90.00
#
_symmetry.space_group_name_H-M   'P 1'
#
loop_
_entity.id
_entity.type
_entity.pdbx_description
1 polymer ?
#
loop_
_entity_poly.entity_id
_entity_poly.type
_entity_poly.pdbx_seq_one_letter_code
_entity_poly.pdbx_strand_id
1 'polypeptide(L)'
;GELLGDGTSGVTITSDLASAASDIDVLIDFTVPEATLHHAALCAEHGLPLVIGTTGFSDTQLAQLHETTRDLPVCQASNFSPGVNLTFDLVKAAAEALGDSADIEIVEAHHRHKIDAPSGTALSLGEVIANALGRDLSQVAVYGREGRTGERTREAIGFSTIRAGDIVGDHTVVFAGEGERLE
;
A
#
# COMPACT_ATOMS: atom_id res chain seq x y z
N GLY A 1 -6.65 -9.20 25.08
CA GLY A 1 -7.11 -10.43 25.74
C GLY A 1 -8.56 -10.75 25.44
N GLU A 2 -9.50 -9.82 25.63
CA GLU A 2 -10.94 -10.08 25.42
C GLU A 2 -11.26 -10.53 23.99
N LEU A 3 -10.66 -9.92 22.98
CA LEU A 3 -10.87 -10.29 21.57
C LEU A 3 -10.34 -11.67 21.20
N LEU A 4 -9.38 -12.19 21.97
CA LEU A 4 -8.78 -13.52 21.77
C LEU A 4 -9.34 -14.57 22.72
N GLY A 5 -10.23 -14.19 23.66
CA GLY A 5 -10.81 -15.09 24.65
C GLY A 5 -9.87 -15.53 25.77
N ASP A 6 -8.65 -14.98 25.83
CA ASP A 6 -7.59 -15.42 26.76
C ASP A 6 -7.54 -14.63 28.08
N GLY A 7 -8.58 -13.85 28.40
CA GLY A 7 -8.61 -13.01 29.60
C GLY A 7 -7.73 -11.75 29.47
N THR A 8 -7.31 -11.19 30.60
CA THR A 8 -6.49 -9.97 30.63
C THR A 8 -5.01 -10.30 30.42
N SER A 9 -4.37 -9.60 29.46
CA SER A 9 -2.93 -9.77 29.17
C SER A 9 -2.00 -9.14 30.22
N GLY A 10 -2.54 -8.30 31.11
CA GLY A 10 -1.75 -7.48 32.04
C GLY A 10 -1.09 -6.24 31.39
N VAL A 11 -1.24 -6.06 30.08
CA VAL A 11 -0.73 -4.89 29.36
C VAL A 11 -1.79 -3.78 29.38
N THR A 12 -1.38 -2.57 29.73
CA THR A 12 -2.24 -1.38 29.77
C THR A 12 -2.20 -0.65 28.42
N ILE A 13 -3.38 -0.28 27.92
CA ILE A 13 -3.48 0.63 26.76
C ILE A 13 -3.29 2.06 27.28
N THR A 14 -2.39 2.82 26.65
CA THR A 14 -2.13 4.23 26.96
C THR A 14 -2.25 5.08 25.71
N SER A 15 -2.63 6.34 25.88
CA SER A 15 -2.54 7.39 24.85
C SER A 15 -1.24 8.19 24.97
N ASP A 16 -0.41 7.93 25.95
CA ASP A 16 0.87 8.60 26.20
C ASP A 16 2.02 7.67 25.75
N LEU A 17 2.40 7.79 24.49
CA LEU A 17 3.49 7.01 23.91
C LEU A 17 4.85 7.39 24.53
N ALA A 18 5.05 8.68 24.86
CA ALA A 18 6.31 9.15 25.41
C ALA A 18 6.62 8.49 26.77
N SER A 19 5.59 8.29 27.61
CA SER A 19 5.76 7.60 28.89
C SER A 19 6.11 6.11 28.76
N ALA A 20 5.75 5.48 27.63
CA ALA A 20 6.03 4.08 27.35
C ALA A 20 7.36 3.86 26.61
N ALA A 21 7.99 4.91 26.10
CA ALA A 21 9.14 4.81 25.22
C ALA A 21 10.35 4.09 25.84
N SER A 22 10.53 4.17 27.16
CA SER A 22 11.62 3.48 27.88
C SER A 22 11.38 1.97 28.09
N ASP A 23 10.14 1.51 27.89
CA ASP A 23 9.70 0.15 28.23
C ASP A 23 9.45 -0.70 26.97
N ILE A 24 9.73 -0.15 25.78
CA ILE A 24 9.53 -0.83 24.49
C ILE A 24 10.83 -0.95 23.71
N ASP A 25 10.97 -2.03 22.93
CA ASP A 25 12.15 -2.28 22.09
C ASP A 25 11.94 -1.84 20.64
N VAL A 26 10.69 -1.73 20.21
CA VAL A 26 10.32 -1.36 18.83
C VAL A 26 8.91 -0.78 18.81
N LEU A 27 8.71 0.25 18.02
CA LEU A 27 7.38 0.79 17.73
C LEU A 27 6.86 0.23 16.40
N ILE A 28 5.63 -0.29 16.40
CA ILE A 28 4.94 -0.75 15.20
C ILE A 28 3.77 0.20 14.94
N ASP A 29 3.81 0.91 13.81
CA ASP A 29 2.88 1.99 13.47
C ASP A 29 2.04 1.64 12.22
N PHE A 30 0.72 1.54 12.42
CA PHE A 30 -0.31 1.40 11.39
C PHE A 30 -1.40 2.44 11.63
N THR A 31 -1.05 3.72 11.51
CA THR A 31 -1.95 4.84 11.82
C THR A 31 -2.22 5.70 10.59
N VAL A 32 -2.00 7.01 10.69
CA VAL A 32 -2.13 7.98 9.60
C VAL A 32 -0.83 8.79 9.47
N PRO A 33 -0.53 9.39 8.29
CA PRO A 33 0.73 10.07 8.05
C PRO A 33 1.14 11.07 9.13
N GLU A 34 0.21 11.89 9.61
CA GLU A 34 0.46 12.93 10.63
C GLU A 34 0.88 12.29 11.97
N ALA A 35 0.22 11.21 12.37
CA ALA A 35 0.57 10.48 13.58
C ALA A 35 1.93 9.78 13.44
N THR A 36 2.18 9.15 12.31
CA THR A 36 3.47 8.49 12.03
C THR A 36 4.64 9.47 12.09
N LEU A 37 4.51 10.69 11.56
CA LEU A 37 5.55 11.71 11.66
C LEU A 37 5.84 12.11 13.12
N HIS A 38 4.80 12.21 13.95
CA HIS A 38 4.95 12.48 15.38
C HIS A 38 5.64 11.29 16.10
N HIS A 39 5.22 10.07 15.81
CA HIS A 39 5.82 8.86 16.37
C HIS A 39 7.27 8.70 15.93
N ALA A 40 7.59 9.01 14.68
CA ALA A 40 8.96 8.98 14.16
C ALA A 40 9.89 9.96 14.90
N ALA A 41 9.41 11.17 15.19
CA ALA A 41 10.18 12.14 15.96
C ALA A 41 10.46 11.60 17.39
N LEU A 42 9.47 11.04 18.05
CA LEU A 42 9.64 10.41 19.36
C LEU A 42 10.62 9.22 19.32
N CYS A 43 10.49 8.35 18.30
CA CYS A 43 11.44 7.25 18.10
C CYS A 43 12.87 7.75 17.91
N ALA A 44 13.06 8.85 17.18
CA ALA A 44 14.38 9.46 16.98
C ALA A 44 14.98 9.99 18.29
N GLU A 45 14.18 10.62 19.15
CA GLU A 45 14.61 11.09 20.47
C GLU A 45 15.07 9.98 21.40
N HIS A 46 14.42 8.79 21.30
CA HIS A 46 14.69 7.65 22.17
C HIS A 46 15.57 6.56 21.53
N GLY A 47 15.95 6.69 20.26
CA GLY A 47 16.72 5.69 19.53
C GLY A 47 15.94 4.38 19.28
N LEU A 48 14.60 4.45 19.19
CA LEU A 48 13.72 3.30 19.02
C LEU A 48 13.60 2.88 17.55
N PRO A 49 13.80 1.59 17.24
CA PRO A 49 13.45 1.04 15.95
C PRO A 49 11.98 1.22 15.61
N LEU A 50 11.66 1.42 14.31
CA LEU A 50 10.32 1.72 13.86
C LEU A 50 9.89 0.81 12.69
N VAL A 51 8.71 0.20 12.81
CA VAL A 51 8.03 -0.54 11.73
C VAL A 51 6.83 0.28 11.29
N ILE A 52 6.76 0.64 10.01
CA ILE A 52 5.74 1.54 9.45
C ILE A 52 4.91 0.80 8.41
N GLY A 53 3.62 0.60 8.73
CA GLY A 53 2.60 0.10 7.80
C GLY A 53 1.62 1.19 7.36
N THR A 54 1.79 2.42 7.85
CA THR A 54 1.01 3.58 7.42
C THR A 54 1.26 3.90 5.96
N THR A 55 0.20 4.19 5.22
CA THR A 55 0.23 4.57 3.79
C THR A 55 -0.39 5.94 3.58
N GLY A 56 -0.32 6.48 2.36
CA GLY A 56 -0.98 7.75 2.01
C GLY A 56 -0.15 9.01 2.33
N PHE A 57 1.16 8.88 2.54
CA PHE A 57 2.05 10.03 2.68
C PHE A 57 2.13 10.83 1.39
N SER A 58 2.18 12.16 1.50
CA SER A 58 2.65 13.02 0.42
C SER A 58 4.18 12.94 0.28
N ASP A 59 4.72 13.37 -0.86
CA ASP A 59 6.17 13.41 -1.09
C ASP A 59 6.91 14.21 -0.01
N THR A 60 6.32 15.33 0.42
CA THR A 60 6.86 16.16 1.50
C THR A 60 6.91 15.42 2.83
N GLN A 61 5.85 14.68 3.16
CA GLN A 61 5.78 13.87 4.38
C GLN A 61 6.77 12.70 4.34
N LEU A 62 6.94 12.04 3.19
CA LEU A 62 7.96 10.99 3.01
C LEU A 62 9.37 11.55 3.19
N ALA A 63 9.68 12.70 2.59
CA ALA A 63 10.98 13.35 2.76
C ALA A 63 11.25 13.71 4.23
N GLN A 64 10.26 14.25 4.93
CA GLN A 64 10.35 14.54 6.36
C GLN A 64 10.55 13.28 7.20
N LEU A 65 9.79 12.21 6.91
CA LEU A 65 9.91 10.93 7.60
C LEU A 65 11.33 10.37 7.45
N HIS A 66 11.85 10.29 6.23
CA HIS A 66 13.19 9.77 5.94
C HIS A 66 14.28 10.59 6.62
N GLU A 67 14.17 11.93 6.64
CA GLU A 67 15.15 12.77 7.33
C GLU A 67 15.09 12.57 8.85
N THR A 68 13.89 12.47 9.42
CA THR A 68 13.70 12.28 10.87
C THR A 68 14.24 10.91 11.33
N THR A 69 14.11 9.89 10.50
CA THR A 69 14.45 8.49 10.88
C THR A 69 15.77 8.00 10.29
N ARG A 70 16.57 8.85 9.65
CA ARG A 70 17.78 8.44 8.90
C ARG A 70 18.80 7.66 9.73
N ASP A 71 18.87 7.91 11.02
CA ASP A 71 19.80 7.27 11.95
C ASP A 71 19.16 6.11 12.75
N LEU A 72 17.92 5.73 12.43
CA LEU A 72 17.17 4.65 13.08
C LEU A 72 17.07 3.41 12.18
N PRO A 73 17.00 2.21 12.78
CA PRO A 73 16.50 1.04 12.07
C PRO A 73 15.01 1.22 11.74
N VAL A 74 14.67 1.31 10.44
CA VAL A 74 13.30 1.44 9.98
C VAL A 74 12.95 0.34 8.99
N CYS A 75 11.77 -0.28 9.17
CA CYS A 75 11.15 -1.17 8.22
C CYS A 75 9.82 -0.56 7.76
N GLN A 76 9.77 -0.02 6.55
CA GLN A 76 8.56 0.57 5.97
C GLN A 76 8.08 -0.25 4.79
N ALA A 77 6.79 -0.60 4.77
CA ALA A 77 6.15 -1.29 3.65
C ALA A 77 4.68 -0.91 3.53
N SER A 78 4.18 -0.85 2.30
CA SER A 78 2.73 -0.68 2.03
C SER A 78 1.92 -1.93 2.36
N ASN A 79 2.59 -3.09 2.42
CA ASN A 79 2.00 -4.37 2.80
C ASN A 79 3.08 -5.31 3.37
N PHE A 80 2.77 -5.99 4.47
CA PHE A 80 3.67 -6.94 5.13
C PHE A 80 3.32 -8.41 4.82
N SER A 81 2.34 -8.68 3.96
CA SER A 81 2.05 -10.03 3.49
C SER A 81 3.13 -10.54 2.54
N PRO A 82 3.80 -11.67 2.81
CA PRO A 82 4.74 -12.28 1.86
C PRO A 82 4.10 -12.60 0.52
N GLY A 83 2.81 -13.01 0.51
CA GLY A 83 2.08 -13.30 -0.73
C GLY A 83 1.86 -12.05 -1.58
N VAL A 84 1.51 -10.91 -0.95
CA VAL A 84 1.36 -9.64 -1.68
C VAL A 84 2.70 -9.17 -2.23
N ASN A 85 3.78 -9.27 -1.44
CA ASN A 85 5.11 -8.89 -1.92
C ASN A 85 5.59 -9.78 -3.08
N LEU A 86 5.33 -11.10 -3.02
CA LEU A 86 5.58 -11.99 -4.15
C LEU A 86 4.74 -11.60 -5.38
N THR A 87 3.50 -11.16 -5.19
CA THR A 87 2.65 -10.68 -6.29
C THR A 87 3.27 -9.47 -6.99
N PHE A 88 3.92 -8.54 -6.29
CA PHE A 88 4.64 -7.44 -6.93
C PHE A 88 5.75 -7.93 -7.86
N ASP A 89 6.53 -8.94 -7.46
CA ASP A 89 7.57 -9.52 -8.30
C ASP A 89 7.00 -10.24 -9.53
N LEU A 90 5.89 -11.00 -9.34
CA LEU A 90 5.22 -11.70 -10.44
C LEU A 90 4.61 -10.73 -11.44
N VAL A 91 3.95 -9.67 -10.98
CA VAL A 91 3.36 -8.63 -11.82
C VAL A 91 4.43 -7.85 -12.59
N LYS A 92 5.57 -7.55 -11.95
CA LYS A 92 6.72 -6.96 -12.61
C LYS A 92 7.23 -7.86 -13.76
N ALA A 93 7.45 -9.14 -13.48
CA ALA A 93 7.91 -10.10 -14.50
C ALA A 93 6.91 -10.23 -15.65
N ALA A 94 5.60 -10.24 -15.37
CA ALA A 94 4.55 -10.27 -16.39
C ALA A 94 4.57 -8.97 -17.24
N ALA A 95 4.70 -7.80 -16.62
CA ALA A 95 4.79 -6.53 -17.32
C ALA A 95 6.02 -6.46 -18.23
N GLU A 96 7.19 -6.88 -17.75
CA GLU A 96 8.43 -6.93 -18.55
C GLU A 96 8.32 -7.91 -19.74
N ALA A 97 7.63 -9.05 -19.56
CA ALA A 97 7.51 -10.07 -20.58
C ALA A 97 6.46 -9.71 -21.66
N LEU A 98 5.30 -9.17 -21.24
CA LEU A 98 4.18 -8.88 -22.14
C LEU A 98 4.27 -7.45 -22.72
N GLY A 99 4.86 -6.53 -21.97
CA GLY A 99 5.13 -5.17 -22.39
C GLY A 99 3.93 -4.47 -23.01
N ASP A 100 4.15 -3.88 -24.18
CA ASP A 100 3.11 -3.17 -24.93
C ASP A 100 2.17 -4.09 -25.73
N SER A 101 2.33 -5.43 -25.65
CA SER A 101 1.45 -6.37 -26.32
C SER A 101 0.14 -6.63 -25.58
N ALA A 102 0.06 -6.26 -24.28
CA ALA A 102 -1.11 -6.47 -23.45
C ALA A 102 -1.68 -5.17 -22.89
N ASP A 103 -3.00 -5.11 -22.80
CA ASP A 103 -3.73 -4.11 -22.05
C ASP A 103 -3.73 -4.49 -20.56
N ILE A 104 -3.55 -3.49 -19.67
CA ILE A 104 -3.35 -3.73 -18.25
C ILE A 104 -4.49 -3.12 -17.43
N GLU A 105 -5.16 -3.94 -16.64
CA GLU A 105 -6.25 -3.52 -15.75
C GLU A 105 -6.04 -4.10 -14.35
N ILE A 106 -6.26 -3.28 -13.34
CA ILE A 106 -6.19 -3.65 -11.92
C ILE A 106 -7.60 -3.56 -11.34
N VAL A 107 -8.10 -4.68 -10.81
CA VAL A 107 -9.40 -4.76 -10.16
C VAL A 107 -9.16 -5.01 -8.68
N GLU A 108 -9.77 -4.20 -7.80
CA GLU A 108 -9.69 -4.40 -6.37
C GLU A 108 -11.05 -4.33 -5.71
N ALA A 109 -11.25 -5.12 -4.67
CA ALA A 109 -12.48 -5.16 -3.90
C ALA A 109 -12.20 -5.13 -2.40
N HIS A 110 -12.90 -4.30 -1.65
CA HIS A 110 -12.84 -4.22 -0.19
C HIS A 110 -14.20 -3.99 0.43
N HIS A 111 -14.26 -4.11 1.75
CA HIS A 111 -15.45 -3.86 2.54
C HIS A 111 -15.99 -2.43 2.36
N ARG A 112 -17.31 -2.27 2.63
CA ARG A 112 -18.03 -0.99 2.48
C ARG A 112 -17.46 0.18 3.27
N HIS A 113 -16.68 -0.08 4.32
CA HIS A 113 -16.14 0.95 5.22
C HIS A 113 -14.77 1.48 4.79
N LYS A 114 -14.15 0.90 3.75
CA LYS A 114 -12.87 1.40 3.22
C LYS A 114 -13.10 2.71 2.48
N ILE A 115 -12.42 3.76 2.91
CA ILE A 115 -12.63 5.15 2.44
C ILE A 115 -11.74 5.54 1.26
N ASP A 116 -10.52 4.98 1.17
CA ASP A 116 -9.60 5.24 0.06
C ASP A 116 -9.94 4.34 -1.14
N ALA A 117 -9.80 4.89 -2.35
CA ALA A 117 -10.00 4.20 -3.63
C ALA A 117 -9.12 4.84 -4.72
N PRO A 118 -8.31 4.06 -5.45
CA PRO A 118 -8.01 2.64 -5.23
C PRO A 118 -7.29 2.38 -3.91
N SER A 119 -7.21 1.09 -3.49
CA SER A 119 -6.46 0.70 -2.31
C SER A 119 -4.96 0.97 -2.47
N GLY A 120 -4.23 1.16 -1.36
CA GLY A 120 -2.78 1.34 -1.39
C GLY A 120 -2.06 0.18 -2.10
N THR A 121 -2.50 -1.07 -1.91
CA THR A 121 -1.95 -2.24 -2.62
C THR A 121 -2.20 -2.17 -4.14
N ALA A 122 -3.39 -1.74 -4.57
CA ALA A 122 -3.67 -1.56 -6.00
C ALA A 122 -2.80 -0.47 -6.62
N LEU A 123 -2.59 0.65 -5.93
CA LEU A 123 -1.69 1.70 -6.39
C LEU A 123 -0.24 1.19 -6.46
N SER A 124 0.24 0.44 -5.46
CA SER A 124 1.57 -0.17 -5.48
C SER A 124 1.74 -1.15 -6.65
N LEU A 125 0.72 -1.96 -6.99
CA LEU A 125 0.72 -2.81 -8.18
C LEU A 125 0.86 -1.97 -9.46
N GLY A 126 0.10 -0.87 -9.56
CA GLY A 126 0.20 0.06 -10.69
C GLY A 126 1.58 0.71 -10.82
N GLU A 127 2.19 1.12 -9.73
CA GLU A 127 3.54 1.68 -9.70
C GLU A 127 4.60 0.67 -10.15
N VAL A 128 4.51 -0.59 -9.68
CA VAL A 128 5.42 -1.66 -10.10
C VAL A 128 5.34 -1.88 -11.61
N ILE A 129 4.11 -1.93 -12.16
CA ILE A 129 3.88 -2.10 -13.61
C ILE A 129 4.40 -0.89 -14.38
N ALA A 130 4.04 0.32 -13.97
CA ALA A 130 4.45 1.56 -14.63
C ALA A 130 5.98 1.67 -14.67
N ASN A 131 6.65 1.42 -13.54
CA ASN A 131 8.11 1.43 -13.46
C ASN A 131 8.75 0.36 -14.36
N ALA A 132 8.22 -0.88 -14.40
CA ALA A 132 8.70 -1.95 -15.26
C ALA A 132 8.62 -1.59 -16.75
N LEU A 133 7.61 -0.79 -17.13
CA LEU A 133 7.37 -0.35 -18.51
C LEU A 133 7.95 1.05 -18.83
N GLY A 134 8.67 1.66 -17.88
CA GLY A 134 9.22 3.01 -18.07
C GLY A 134 8.15 4.10 -18.20
N ARG A 135 6.98 3.90 -17.57
CA ARG A 135 5.84 4.83 -17.59
C ARG A 135 5.73 5.58 -16.27
N ASP A 136 5.14 6.76 -16.30
CA ASP A 136 4.74 7.51 -15.12
C ASP A 136 3.28 7.17 -14.80
N LEU A 137 3.02 6.51 -13.66
CA LEU A 137 1.67 6.12 -13.28
C LEU A 137 0.72 7.31 -13.23
N SER A 138 1.17 8.49 -12.79
CA SER A 138 0.34 9.69 -12.72
C SER A 138 -0.20 10.16 -14.08
N GLN A 139 0.46 9.77 -15.18
CA GLN A 139 0.09 10.14 -16.54
C GLN A 139 -0.74 9.06 -17.24
N VAL A 140 -0.58 7.79 -16.86
CA VAL A 140 -1.20 6.66 -17.58
C VAL A 140 -2.32 5.98 -16.78
N ALA A 141 -2.51 6.33 -15.50
CA ALA A 141 -3.59 5.77 -14.69
C ALA A 141 -4.97 6.22 -15.16
N VAL A 142 -5.90 5.27 -15.29
CA VAL A 142 -7.31 5.53 -15.60
C VAL A 142 -8.18 4.97 -14.48
N TYR A 143 -8.74 5.85 -13.66
CA TYR A 143 -9.56 5.50 -12.50
C TYR A 143 -11.03 5.38 -12.86
N GLY A 144 -11.42 4.18 -13.31
CA GLY A 144 -12.78 3.91 -13.80
C GLY A 144 -13.05 4.44 -15.21
N ARG A 145 -14.13 3.94 -15.80
CA ARG A 145 -14.64 4.41 -17.11
C ARG A 145 -16.15 4.53 -17.03
N GLU A 146 -16.69 5.64 -17.52
CA GLU A 146 -18.13 5.90 -17.55
C GLU A 146 -18.54 6.50 -18.90
N GLY A 147 -19.70 6.11 -19.40
CA GLY A 147 -20.26 6.63 -20.66
C GLY A 147 -19.47 6.22 -21.89
N ARG A 148 -19.32 7.14 -22.84
CA ARG A 148 -18.61 6.93 -24.10
C ARG A 148 -17.20 7.50 -24.02
N THR A 149 -16.23 6.69 -23.58
CA THR A 149 -14.85 7.12 -23.31
C THR A 149 -13.93 7.07 -24.53
N GLY A 150 -14.42 6.57 -25.68
CA GLY A 150 -13.57 6.25 -26.83
C GLY A 150 -12.80 4.95 -26.64
N GLU A 151 -11.89 4.66 -27.57
CA GLU A 151 -11.00 3.51 -27.47
C GLU A 151 -9.98 3.71 -26.34
N ARG A 152 -9.59 2.60 -25.73
CA ARG A 152 -8.55 2.57 -24.71
C ARG A 152 -7.19 2.92 -25.32
N THR A 153 -6.43 3.79 -24.67
CA THR A 153 -5.02 4.01 -25.04
C THR A 153 -4.15 2.83 -24.59
N ARG A 154 -3.15 2.49 -25.38
CA ARG A 154 -2.30 1.32 -25.12
C ARG A 154 -1.48 1.47 -23.84
N GLU A 155 -1.02 2.65 -23.53
CA GLU A 155 -0.20 2.94 -22.35
C GLU A 155 -1.02 2.96 -21.06
N ALA A 156 -2.35 3.00 -21.12
CA ALA A 156 -3.18 3.13 -19.94
C ALA A 156 -3.01 1.93 -18.99
N ILE A 157 -3.00 2.22 -17.69
CA ILE A 157 -3.16 1.25 -16.61
C ILE A 157 -4.50 1.55 -15.94
N GLY A 158 -5.48 0.67 -16.15
CA GLY A 158 -6.83 0.89 -15.65
C GLY A 158 -6.99 0.42 -14.21
N PHE A 159 -7.87 1.10 -13.46
CA PHE A 159 -8.24 0.73 -12.10
C PHE A 159 -9.75 0.61 -11.98
N SER A 160 -10.22 -0.51 -11.44
CA SER A 160 -11.62 -0.75 -11.12
C SER A 160 -11.77 -1.09 -9.64
N THR A 161 -12.58 -0.31 -8.94
CA THR A 161 -12.74 -0.38 -7.48
C THR A 161 -14.12 -0.88 -7.11
N ILE A 162 -14.18 -1.91 -6.26
CA ILE A 162 -15.42 -2.46 -5.69
C ILE A 162 -15.42 -2.21 -4.19
N ARG A 163 -16.56 -1.70 -3.65
CA ARG A 163 -16.82 -1.55 -2.21
C ARG A 163 -18.11 -2.25 -1.87
N ALA A 164 -18.01 -3.40 -1.17
CA ALA A 164 -19.18 -4.24 -0.88
C ALA A 164 -18.97 -5.09 0.38
N GLY A 165 -20.05 -5.28 1.14
CA GLY A 165 -20.10 -6.21 2.27
C GLY A 165 -18.95 -6.04 3.25
N ASP A 166 -18.33 -7.16 3.57
CA ASP A 166 -17.20 -7.34 4.49
C ASP A 166 -15.95 -7.91 3.79
N ILE A 167 -15.83 -7.72 2.46
CA ILE A 167 -14.67 -8.18 1.68
C ILE A 167 -13.39 -7.66 2.33
N VAL A 168 -12.50 -8.57 2.69
CA VAL A 168 -11.25 -8.25 3.39
C VAL A 168 -10.29 -7.47 2.50
N GLY A 169 -10.15 -7.91 1.25
CA GLY A 169 -9.34 -7.26 0.22
C GLY A 169 -8.93 -8.25 -0.87
N ASP A 170 -9.46 -8.06 -2.06
CA ASP A 170 -9.13 -8.83 -3.25
C ASP A 170 -8.43 -7.92 -4.26
N HIS A 171 -7.40 -8.44 -4.93
CA HIS A 171 -6.66 -7.73 -5.97
C HIS A 171 -6.41 -8.66 -7.13
N THR A 172 -6.78 -8.23 -8.33
CA THR A 172 -6.51 -8.94 -9.58
C THR A 172 -5.84 -7.99 -10.57
N VAL A 173 -4.72 -8.40 -11.13
CA VAL A 173 -4.08 -7.72 -12.26
C VAL A 173 -4.33 -8.54 -13.50
N VAL A 174 -4.88 -7.90 -14.53
CA VAL A 174 -5.20 -8.51 -15.82
C VAL A 174 -4.26 -7.96 -16.87
N PHE A 175 -3.57 -8.85 -17.57
CA PHE A 175 -2.84 -8.57 -18.81
C PHE A 175 -3.60 -9.20 -19.96
N ALA A 176 -4.23 -8.40 -20.82
CA ALA A 176 -5.10 -8.88 -21.90
C ALA A 176 -4.44 -8.58 -23.25
N GLY A 177 -3.94 -9.63 -23.91
CA GLY A 177 -3.41 -9.61 -25.26
C GLY A 177 -4.42 -10.11 -26.30
N GLU A 178 -4.02 -10.15 -27.57
CA GLU A 178 -4.81 -10.74 -28.64
C GLU A 178 -4.82 -12.26 -28.50
N GLY A 179 -6.00 -12.82 -28.19
CA GLY A 179 -6.20 -14.27 -28.10
C GLY A 179 -5.74 -14.92 -26.79
N GLU A 180 -5.17 -14.14 -25.86
CA GLU A 180 -4.77 -14.65 -24.55
C GLU A 180 -4.96 -13.62 -23.43
N ARG A 181 -5.06 -14.12 -22.19
CA ARG A 181 -5.18 -13.31 -20.99
C ARG A 181 -4.44 -13.99 -19.85
N LEU A 182 -3.64 -13.20 -19.12
CA LEU A 182 -3.02 -13.57 -17.85
C LEU A 182 -3.69 -12.80 -16.71
N GLU A 183 -4.02 -13.51 -15.65
CA GLU A 183 -4.53 -12.92 -14.42
C GLU A 183 -3.66 -13.37 -13.23
#